data_76279dc6282a086fd89b630c4fec08da
#
_entry.id   76279dc6282a086fd89b630c4fec08da
#
_cell.length_a   1.000
_cell.length_b   1.000
_cell.length_c   1.000
_cell.angle_alpha   90.00
_cell.angle_beta   90.00
_cell.angle_gamma   90.00
#
_symmetry.space_group_name_H-M   'P 1'
#
loop_
_entity.id
_entity.type
_entity.pdbx_description
1 polymer ?
#
loop_
_entity_poly.entity_id
_entity_poly.type
_entity_poly.pdbx_seq_one_letter_code
_entity_poly.pdbx_strand_id
1 'polypeptide(L)'
;INDIVNYNHPTYKIKGFMIKFQAIHGGEIAKPLFVLDHTDGFSVQMYMKLSNSLIQHAKSARRNMRAAAWKEYYKFKEGCLLATNIVRINGEILYSRDLDYGFAQTVHKSQGSTYDNVMIDVNDIVYDKNGRPYTDVVETNKRLYVALSRAKYKAFLKFG
;
A
#
# COMPACT_ATOMS: atom_id res chain seq x y z
N ILE A 1 -5.67 13.85 10.23
CA ILE A 1 -5.03 14.69 9.21
C ILE A 1 -5.10 16.12 9.74
N ASN A 2 -3.95 16.78 9.89
CA ASN A 2 -3.91 18.14 10.48
C ASN A 2 -3.84 19.22 9.39
N ASP A 3 -3.30 18.91 8.24
CA ASP A 3 -3.12 19.89 7.17
C ASP A 3 -2.99 19.20 5.81
N ILE A 4 -3.57 19.78 4.77
CA ILE A 4 -3.46 19.35 3.37
C ILE A 4 -3.16 20.60 2.54
N VAL A 5 -1.99 20.64 1.91
CA VAL A 5 -1.54 21.78 1.11
C VAL A 5 -1.25 21.32 -0.32
N ASN A 6 -1.72 22.10 -1.30
CA ASN A 6 -1.34 21.90 -2.69
C ASN A 6 0.18 22.06 -2.84
N TYR A 7 0.82 21.12 -3.51
CA TYR A 7 2.27 21.07 -3.60
C TYR A 7 2.74 20.56 -4.97
N ASN A 8 3.76 21.23 -5.51
CA ASN A 8 4.47 20.73 -6.68
C ASN A 8 5.74 20.02 -6.23
N HIS A 9 5.87 18.73 -6.52
CA HIS A 9 7.05 17.97 -6.13
C HIS A 9 8.31 18.55 -6.81
N PRO A 10 9.33 19.03 -6.07
CA PRO A 10 10.44 19.79 -6.63
C PRO A 10 11.28 18.98 -7.64
N THR A 11 11.45 17.69 -7.37
CA THR A 11 12.27 16.80 -8.22
C THR A 11 11.50 16.28 -9.42
N TYR A 12 10.23 15.90 -9.25
CA TYR A 12 9.46 15.18 -10.28
C TYR A 12 8.53 16.07 -11.08
N LYS A 13 8.34 17.34 -10.68
CA LYS A 13 7.42 18.31 -11.31
C LYS A 13 5.99 17.76 -11.42
N ILE A 14 5.58 16.99 -10.44
CA ILE A 14 4.25 16.38 -10.30
C ILE A 14 3.47 17.19 -9.29
N LYS A 15 2.23 17.55 -9.61
CA LYS A 15 1.30 18.19 -8.68
C LYS A 15 0.70 17.16 -7.74
N GLY A 16 0.44 17.56 -6.51
CA GLY A 16 -0.17 16.72 -5.52
C GLY A 16 -0.43 17.48 -4.22
N PHE A 17 -0.60 16.73 -3.17
CA PHE A 17 -0.92 17.24 -1.85
C PHE A 17 0.16 16.82 -0.86
N MET A 18 0.63 17.78 -0.07
CA MET A 18 1.45 17.47 1.09
C MET A 18 0.52 17.28 2.29
N ILE A 19 0.52 16.07 2.85
CA ILE A 19 -0.38 15.71 3.96
C ILE A 19 0.45 15.54 5.23
N LYS A 20 0.07 16.27 6.28
CA LYS A 20 0.65 16.14 7.63
C LYS A 20 -0.27 15.33 8.52
N PHE A 21 0.30 14.40 9.25
CA PHE A 21 -0.40 13.56 10.21
C PHE A 21 0.15 13.82 11.63
N GLN A 22 -0.73 13.75 12.60
CA GLN A 22 -0.36 13.72 14.01
C GLN A 22 -0.97 12.45 14.63
N ALA A 23 -0.25 11.79 15.50
CA ALA A 23 -0.80 10.68 16.26
C ALA A 23 -1.93 11.17 17.18
N ILE A 24 -2.99 10.36 17.31
CA ILE A 24 -4.18 10.71 18.12
C ILE A 24 -3.81 10.94 19.59
N HIS A 25 -2.74 10.31 20.08
CA HIS A 25 -2.30 10.39 21.47
C HIS A 25 -1.07 11.31 21.69
N GLY A 26 -0.87 12.31 20.84
CA GLY A 26 0.17 13.34 21.08
C GLY A 26 1.60 12.92 20.80
N GLY A 27 1.81 11.94 19.92
CA GLY A 27 3.15 11.57 19.44
C GLY A 27 3.76 12.60 18.49
N GLU A 28 5.03 12.38 18.10
CA GLU A 28 5.73 13.21 17.10
C GLU A 28 4.91 13.33 15.82
N ILE A 29 4.99 14.53 15.20
CA ILE A 29 4.40 14.74 13.88
C ILE A 29 5.12 13.83 12.89
N ALA A 30 4.40 12.90 12.29
CA ALA A 30 4.95 12.05 11.27
C ALA A 30 5.46 12.89 10.09
N LYS A 31 6.52 12.42 9.43
CA LYS A 31 7.05 13.07 8.23
C LYS A 31 5.91 13.31 7.23
N PRO A 32 5.77 14.54 6.67
CA PRO A 32 4.74 14.82 5.69
C PRO A 32 4.82 13.87 4.51
N LEU A 33 3.66 13.40 4.04
CA LEU A 33 3.54 12.52 2.88
C LEU A 33 3.09 13.33 1.67
N PHE A 34 3.76 13.12 0.53
CA PHE A 34 3.30 13.65 -0.74
C PHE A 34 2.40 12.63 -1.43
N VAL A 35 1.21 13.08 -1.81
CA VAL A 35 0.19 12.27 -2.48
C VAL A 35 -0.12 12.89 -3.83
N LEU A 36 -0.06 12.10 -4.90
CA LEU A 36 -0.35 12.53 -6.27
C LEU A 36 -1.78 13.09 -6.38
N ASP A 37 -1.91 14.23 -7.04
CA ASP A 37 -3.23 14.68 -7.51
C ASP A 37 -3.67 13.86 -8.72
N HIS A 38 -4.57 12.93 -8.50
CA HIS A 38 -5.12 12.05 -9.54
C HIS A 38 -6.07 12.77 -10.50
N THR A 39 -6.50 14.00 -10.19
CA THR A 39 -7.34 14.81 -11.08
C THR A 39 -6.51 15.58 -12.10
N ASP A 40 -5.21 15.81 -11.85
CA ASP A 40 -4.30 16.43 -12.80
C ASP A 40 -3.72 15.39 -13.78
N GLY A 41 -4.35 15.25 -14.94
CA GLY A 41 -3.97 14.27 -15.96
C GLY A 41 -2.50 14.33 -16.39
N PHE A 42 -1.89 15.54 -16.40
CA PHE A 42 -0.46 15.68 -16.69
C PHE A 42 0.41 15.02 -15.61
N SER A 43 0.10 15.24 -14.35
CA SER A 43 0.83 14.64 -13.22
C SER A 43 0.69 13.12 -13.20
N VAL A 44 -0.50 12.59 -13.52
CA VAL A 44 -0.72 11.15 -13.66
C VAL A 44 0.14 10.57 -14.78
N GLN A 45 0.19 11.20 -15.96
CA GLN A 45 1.03 10.75 -17.07
C GLN A 45 2.52 10.82 -16.73
N MET A 46 2.97 11.87 -16.07
CA MET A 46 4.36 12.00 -15.61
C MET A 46 4.73 10.93 -14.59
N TYR A 47 3.85 10.64 -13.63
CA TYR A 47 4.03 9.55 -12.68
C TYR A 47 4.21 8.22 -13.40
N MET A 48 3.32 7.88 -14.34
CA MET A 48 3.39 6.65 -15.11
C MET A 48 4.69 6.54 -15.92
N LYS A 49 5.09 7.63 -16.59
CA LYS A 49 6.33 7.70 -17.38
C LYS A 49 7.56 7.47 -16.50
N LEU A 50 7.65 8.15 -15.36
CA LEU A 50 8.76 8.01 -14.42
C LEU A 50 8.81 6.61 -13.80
N SER A 51 7.67 6.11 -13.33
CA SER A 51 7.57 4.77 -12.77
C SER A 51 8.03 3.70 -13.77
N ASN A 52 7.53 3.75 -15.02
CA ASN A 52 7.92 2.82 -16.06
C ASN A 52 9.41 2.92 -16.40
N SER A 53 9.95 4.14 -16.51
CA SER A 53 11.38 4.36 -16.79
C SER A 53 12.25 3.74 -15.69
N LEU A 54 11.93 3.96 -14.42
CA LEU A 54 12.67 3.41 -13.29
C LEU A 54 12.57 1.88 -13.23
N ILE A 55 11.39 1.30 -13.51
CA ILE A 55 11.21 -0.15 -13.58
C ILE A 55 12.05 -0.75 -14.71
N GLN A 56 12.04 -0.15 -15.91
CA GLN A 56 12.82 -0.63 -17.04
C GLN A 56 14.33 -0.51 -16.75
N HIS A 57 14.76 0.61 -16.17
CA HIS A 57 16.14 0.76 -15.72
C HIS A 57 16.56 -0.34 -14.74
N ALA A 58 15.71 -0.62 -13.72
CA ALA A 58 16.00 -1.66 -12.73
C ALA A 58 16.03 -3.08 -13.35
N LYS A 59 15.16 -3.36 -14.31
CA LYS A 59 15.13 -4.66 -15.02
C LYS A 59 16.33 -4.86 -15.93
N SER A 60 16.77 -3.81 -16.62
CA SER A 60 17.90 -3.86 -17.56
C SER A 60 19.27 -3.69 -16.89
N ALA A 61 19.32 -3.26 -15.63
CA ALA A 61 20.53 -3.03 -14.88
C ALA A 61 21.37 -4.31 -14.72
N ARG A 62 22.71 -4.17 -14.83
CA ARG A 62 23.66 -5.25 -14.54
C ARG A 62 23.46 -5.78 -13.12
N ARG A 63 23.80 -7.05 -12.88
CA ARG A 63 23.55 -7.75 -11.60
C ARG A 63 24.04 -6.95 -10.37
N ASN A 64 25.23 -6.37 -10.44
CA ASN A 64 25.83 -5.57 -9.36
C ASN A 64 25.16 -4.20 -9.14
N MET A 65 24.43 -3.65 -10.13
CA MET A 65 23.75 -2.36 -10.06
C MET A 65 22.23 -2.49 -9.82
N ARG A 66 21.70 -3.70 -9.96
CA ARG A 66 20.24 -3.95 -9.91
C ARG A 66 19.62 -3.53 -8.58
N ALA A 67 20.28 -3.82 -7.46
CA ALA A 67 19.78 -3.43 -6.13
C ALA A 67 19.70 -1.90 -5.98
N ALA A 68 20.69 -1.16 -6.47
CA ALA A 68 20.69 0.30 -6.45
C ALA A 68 19.57 0.87 -7.32
N ALA A 69 19.35 0.32 -8.52
CA ALA A 69 18.28 0.76 -9.42
C ALA A 69 16.88 0.48 -8.83
N TRP A 70 16.66 -0.67 -8.19
CA TRP A 70 15.41 -0.92 -7.46
C TRP A 70 15.23 0.02 -6.27
N LYS A 71 16.30 0.37 -5.56
CA LYS A 71 16.23 1.35 -4.46
C LYS A 71 15.76 2.73 -4.95
N GLU A 72 16.20 3.16 -6.14
CA GLU A 72 15.69 4.41 -6.74
C GLU A 72 14.19 4.34 -7.05
N TYR A 73 13.71 3.22 -7.62
CA TYR A 73 12.29 3.01 -7.85
C TYR A 73 11.48 3.07 -6.55
N TYR A 74 11.92 2.37 -5.51
CA TYR A 74 11.20 2.40 -4.22
C TYR A 74 11.24 3.78 -3.57
N LYS A 75 12.37 4.51 -3.66
CA LYS A 75 12.47 5.89 -3.19
C LYS A 75 11.47 6.81 -3.93
N PHE A 76 11.29 6.63 -5.22
CA PHE A 76 10.26 7.33 -5.99
C PHE A 76 8.86 6.97 -5.49
N LYS A 77 8.56 5.68 -5.30
CA LYS A 77 7.26 5.21 -4.80
C LYS A 77 6.93 5.76 -3.41
N GLU A 78 7.89 5.77 -2.50
CA GLU A 78 7.73 6.34 -1.16
C GLU A 78 7.58 7.86 -1.18
N GLY A 79 8.23 8.51 -2.14
CA GLY A 79 8.18 9.97 -2.31
C GLY A 79 6.96 10.48 -3.07
N CYS A 80 6.19 9.60 -3.73
CA CYS A 80 5.03 9.98 -4.53
C CYS A 80 3.94 8.91 -4.42
N LEU A 81 3.09 9.03 -3.41
CA LEU A 81 2.07 8.05 -3.08
C LEU A 81 0.80 8.22 -3.91
N LEU A 82 0.13 7.13 -4.20
CA LEU A 82 -1.18 7.08 -4.86
C LEU A 82 -2.29 6.89 -3.82
N ALA A 83 -3.27 7.81 -3.79
CA ALA A 83 -4.49 7.65 -3.00
C ALA A 83 -5.53 6.78 -3.72
N THR A 84 -5.48 6.71 -5.05
CA THR A 84 -6.40 5.95 -5.88
C THR A 84 -5.64 5.08 -6.88
N ASN A 85 -6.28 4.02 -7.36
CA ASN A 85 -5.72 3.21 -8.44
C ASN A 85 -5.64 4.02 -9.74
N ILE A 86 -4.56 3.86 -10.50
CA ILE A 86 -4.50 4.30 -11.89
C ILE A 86 -4.94 3.11 -12.75
N VAL A 87 -6.01 3.31 -13.52
CA VAL A 87 -6.63 2.27 -14.33
C VAL A 87 -6.59 2.62 -15.82
N ARG A 88 -6.60 1.63 -16.69
CA ARG A 88 -6.85 1.78 -18.12
C ARG A 88 -8.33 2.02 -18.40
N ILE A 89 -8.65 2.45 -19.63
CA ILE A 89 -10.03 2.66 -20.10
C ILE A 89 -10.88 1.39 -19.96
N ASN A 90 -10.27 0.21 -20.10
CA ASN A 90 -10.93 -1.08 -19.92
C ASN A 90 -11.07 -1.54 -18.45
N GLY A 91 -10.71 -0.68 -17.48
CA GLY A 91 -10.78 -0.97 -16.05
C GLY A 91 -9.60 -1.78 -15.49
N GLU A 92 -8.61 -2.14 -16.30
CA GLU A 92 -7.40 -2.83 -15.81
C GLU A 92 -6.57 -1.90 -14.92
N ILE A 93 -6.22 -2.36 -13.72
CA ILE A 93 -5.37 -1.60 -12.78
C ILE A 93 -3.94 -1.64 -13.29
N LEU A 94 -3.40 -0.47 -13.65
CA LEU A 94 -2.00 -0.29 -14.02
C LEU A 94 -1.10 -0.09 -12.79
N TYR A 95 -1.56 0.72 -11.85
CA TYR A 95 -0.88 0.99 -10.60
C TYR A 95 -1.88 0.96 -9.46
N SER A 96 -1.63 0.13 -8.47
CA SER A 96 -2.44 0.08 -7.25
C SER A 96 -2.16 1.28 -6.36
N ARG A 97 -3.20 1.73 -5.64
CA ARG A 97 -3.06 2.74 -4.60
C ARG A 97 -2.07 2.30 -3.53
N ASP A 98 -1.34 3.26 -2.98
CA ASP A 98 -0.39 3.06 -1.88
C ASP A 98 -1.05 3.32 -0.52
N LEU A 99 -2.04 4.22 -0.49
CA LEU A 99 -2.81 4.53 0.72
C LEU A 99 -4.07 3.68 0.77
N ASP A 100 -4.30 3.06 1.92
CA ASP A 100 -5.47 2.23 2.17
C ASP A 100 -6.04 2.53 3.55
N TYR A 101 -7.26 2.07 3.82
CA TYR A 101 -7.86 2.21 5.14
C TYR A 101 -7.08 1.37 6.15
N GLY A 102 -6.62 2.03 7.24
CA GLY A 102 -5.87 1.36 8.30
C GLY A 102 -6.70 0.40 9.15
N PHE A 103 -8.03 0.39 8.96
CA PHE A 103 -8.96 -0.45 9.74
C PHE A 103 -9.20 -1.84 9.15
N ALA A 104 -8.85 -2.07 7.89
CA ALA A 104 -8.96 -3.38 7.24
C ALA A 104 -7.75 -3.63 6.34
N GLN A 105 -7.17 -4.82 6.46
CA GLN A 105 -6.01 -5.23 5.67
C GLN A 105 -5.94 -6.75 5.55
N THR A 106 -5.20 -7.22 4.55
CA THR A 106 -4.95 -8.65 4.40
C THR A 106 -4.02 -9.17 5.50
N VAL A 107 -4.12 -10.46 5.80
CA VAL A 107 -3.24 -11.14 6.77
C VAL A 107 -1.76 -10.90 6.45
N HIS A 108 -1.36 -10.93 5.18
CA HIS A 108 0.02 -10.67 4.77
C HIS A 108 0.49 -9.26 5.11
N LYS A 109 -0.36 -8.25 4.90
CA LYS A 109 -0.04 -6.86 5.25
C LYS A 109 0.04 -6.62 6.77
N SER A 110 -0.63 -7.44 7.57
CA SER A 110 -0.62 -7.33 9.03
C SER A 110 0.64 -7.92 9.67
N GLN A 111 1.46 -8.64 8.92
CA GLN A 111 2.70 -9.24 9.45
C GLN A 111 3.65 -8.17 10.02
N GLY A 112 4.18 -8.42 11.21
CA GLY A 112 5.05 -7.47 11.92
C GLY A 112 4.31 -6.40 12.73
N SER A 113 2.98 -6.25 12.59
CA SER A 113 2.17 -5.31 13.37
C SER A 113 1.42 -6.01 14.50
N THR A 114 1.11 -5.26 15.56
CA THR A 114 0.27 -5.73 16.69
C THR A 114 -0.82 -4.70 16.93
N TYR A 115 -2.04 -5.17 17.15
CA TYR A 115 -3.23 -4.34 17.36
C TYR A 115 -3.88 -4.70 18.70
N ASP A 116 -4.48 -3.73 19.35
CA ASP A 116 -5.16 -3.96 20.62
C ASP A 116 -6.27 -5.00 20.48
N ASN A 117 -7.12 -4.84 19.48
CA ASN A 117 -8.20 -5.77 19.14
C ASN A 117 -8.20 -6.01 17.63
N VAL A 118 -8.52 -7.23 17.22
CA VAL A 118 -8.58 -7.63 15.81
C VAL A 118 -9.90 -8.31 15.52
N MET A 119 -10.57 -7.92 14.46
CA MET A 119 -11.70 -8.67 13.89
C MET A 119 -11.18 -9.44 12.65
N ILE A 120 -11.41 -10.74 12.63
CA ILE A 120 -10.95 -11.64 11.58
C ILE A 120 -12.14 -12.22 10.84
N ASP A 121 -12.26 -11.94 9.55
CA ASP A 121 -13.19 -12.65 8.68
C ASP A 121 -12.57 -14.00 8.30
N VAL A 122 -13.03 -15.06 8.96
CA VAL A 122 -12.47 -16.41 8.78
C VAL A 122 -12.78 -16.93 7.37
N ASN A 123 -13.90 -16.53 6.79
CA ASN A 123 -14.28 -16.99 5.44
C ASN A 123 -13.31 -16.50 4.39
N ASP A 124 -12.84 -15.26 4.46
CA ASP A 124 -11.84 -14.72 3.52
C ASP A 124 -10.49 -15.43 3.61
N ILE A 125 -10.22 -16.12 4.74
CA ILE A 125 -8.99 -16.88 4.93
C ILE A 125 -9.15 -18.33 4.45
N VAL A 126 -10.33 -18.93 4.67
CA VAL A 126 -10.57 -20.37 4.45
C VAL A 126 -11.12 -20.66 3.05
N TYR A 127 -11.88 -19.72 2.47
CA TYR A 127 -12.53 -19.93 1.18
C TYR A 127 -12.01 -18.97 0.10
N ASP A 128 -12.06 -19.41 -1.14
CA ASP A 128 -11.80 -18.57 -2.31
C ASP A 128 -13.02 -17.67 -2.63
N LYS A 129 -12.86 -16.79 -3.61
CA LYS A 129 -13.94 -15.89 -4.09
C LYS A 129 -15.19 -16.59 -4.63
N ASN A 130 -15.12 -17.89 -4.87
CA ASN A 130 -16.22 -18.73 -5.36
C ASN A 130 -16.85 -19.55 -4.21
N GLY A 131 -16.42 -19.32 -2.96
CA GLY A 131 -16.90 -20.07 -1.79
C GLY A 131 -16.35 -21.48 -1.67
N ARG A 132 -15.25 -21.81 -2.37
CA ARG A 132 -14.61 -23.13 -2.29
C ARG A 132 -13.47 -23.08 -1.26
N PRO A 133 -13.36 -24.07 -0.37
CA PRO A 133 -12.27 -24.12 0.59
C PRO A 133 -10.92 -24.20 -0.13
N TYR A 134 -9.92 -23.50 0.38
CA TYR A 134 -8.55 -23.64 -0.11
C TYR A 134 -8.04 -25.05 0.16
N THR A 135 -7.41 -25.66 -0.84
CA THR A 135 -6.89 -27.04 -0.77
C THR A 135 -5.61 -27.15 0.08
N ASP A 136 -4.83 -26.08 0.15
CA ASP A 136 -3.63 -26.02 1.01
C ASP A 136 -4.03 -25.67 2.45
N VAL A 137 -4.32 -26.72 3.23
CA VAL A 137 -4.70 -26.60 4.64
C VAL A 137 -3.54 -26.06 5.49
N VAL A 138 -2.29 -26.38 5.13
CA VAL A 138 -1.11 -25.92 5.90
C VAL A 138 -0.97 -24.40 5.75
N GLU A 139 -1.07 -23.88 4.53
CA GLU A 139 -1.00 -22.46 4.27
C GLU A 139 -2.20 -21.72 4.89
N THR A 140 -3.39 -22.29 4.81
CA THR A 140 -4.61 -21.73 5.43
C THR A 140 -4.43 -21.62 6.95
N ASN A 141 -3.92 -22.66 7.61
CA ASN A 141 -3.67 -22.63 9.05
C ASN A 141 -2.58 -21.61 9.43
N LYS A 142 -1.54 -21.44 8.62
CA LYS A 142 -0.53 -20.39 8.83
C LYS A 142 -1.16 -19.00 8.78
N ARG A 143 -2.04 -18.73 7.80
CA ARG A 143 -2.77 -17.45 7.70
C ARG A 143 -3.65 -17.19 8.92
N LEU A 144 -4.40 -18.19 9.37
CA LEU A 144 -5.21 -18.09 10.58
C LEU A 144 -4.35 -17.81 11.82
N TYR A 145 -3.22 -18.52 11.96
CA TYR A 145 -2.27 -18.29 13.05
C TYR A 145 -1.72 -16.86 13.02
N VAL A 146 -1.29 -16.38 11.84
CA VAL A 146 -0.78 -15.01 11.69
C VAL A 146 -1.86 -14.01 12.06
N ALA A 147 -3.10 -14.16 11.57
CA ALA A 147 -4.20 -13.24 11.88
C ALA A 147 -4.49 -13.19 13.39
N LEU A 148 -4.61 -14.34 14.07
CA LEU A 148 -4.86 -14.44 15.50
C LEU A 148 -3.73 -13.84 16.33
N SER A 149 -2.48 -14.08 15.93
CA SER A 149 -1.29 -13.58 16.64
C SER A 149 -1.10 -12.07 16.55
N ARG A 150 -1.92 -11.35 15.77
CA ARG A 150 -1.88 -9.88 15.69
C ARG A 150 -2.62 -9.19 16.83
N ALA A 151 -3.53 -9.88 17.52
CA ALA A 151 -4.29 -9.31 18.61
C ALA A 151 -3.47 -9.30 19.91
N LYS A 152 -3.38 -8.12 20.56
CA LYS A 152 -2.75 -7.99 21.89
C LYS A 152 -3.72 -8.41 22.99
N TYR A 153 -5.00 -8.05 22.88
CA TYR A 153 -5.99 -8.32 23.91
C TYR A 153 -7.11 -9.24 23.44
N LYS A 154 -7.77 -8.94 22.30
CA LYS A 154 -8.93 -9.70 21.84
C LYS A 154 -8.91 -9.92 20.33
N ALA A 155 -9.19 -11.14 19.92
CA ALA A 155 -9.50 -11.49 18.54
C ALA A 155 -10.99 -11.87 18.45
N PHE A 156 -11.73 -11.22 17.55
CA PHE A 156 -13.10 -11.52 17.22
C PHE A 156 -13.14 -12.26 15.90
N LEU A 157 -13.76 -13.43 15.88
CA LEU A 157 -13.87 -14.26 14.70
C LEU A 157 -15.27 -14.12 14.11
N LYS A 158 -15.36 -13.73 12.85
CA LYS A 158 -16.56 -13.73 12.06
C LYS A 158 -16.60 -14.99 11.20
N PHE A 159 -17.61 -15.81 11.41
CA PHE A 159 -18.00 -16.92 10.56
C PHE A 159 -19.24 -16.47 9.79
N GLY A 160 -19.29 -16.71 8.48
CA GLY A 160 -20.41 -16.32 7.61
C GLY A 160 -21.67 -17.10 7.80
#